data_eb2ce9b59139f16ebfde7f21e080502b
#
_entry.id   eb2ce9b59139f16ebfde7f21e080502b
#
_cell.length_a   1.000
_cell.length_b   1.000
_cell.length_c   1.000
_cell.angle_alpha   90.00
_cell.angle_beta   90.00
_cell.angle_gamma   90.00
#
_symmetry.space_group_name_H-M   'P 1'
#
loop_
_entity.id
_entity.type
_entity.pdbx_description
1 polymer ?
#
loop_
_entity_poly.entity_id
_entity_poly.type
_entity_poly.pdbx_seq_one_letter_code
_entity_poly.pdbx_strand_id
1 'polypeptide(L)'
;MSVKSYIESNQDRFLEELFSLIRIPSISAKQEHKADMLACAQQWTEVLLSSGADKAVVMPTTGNPIVYAEKIISTTAPTVLVYAHYDVMPAEPLELWKSNPFEPEIRDGRIWARGADDDKGQGMIQVKGFETALQEGLLNCNVKFIFEGEEEIGSPSLEAFCQEHKELLKSDIILVSDTSMVSAEVPSLTTGLRGLAYWELEVTGPNRDLHSGHFGGAVANPINVLCKIIADITDADGRITIPGFYDDVEELSQEERDMIAQVPFDETKYKQAIDVNALFGEKGYSTLERNSCRPSFDVCGIWGGYIEEGSKTVLPSKAYAKVSCRLVPHQQHEKISKLFEDYINKVAPDYVKVKVTPKHGGEGYVCPIDMPAYRAAEKAVGIAFGKKPLAVRRGGSIPIISTFEQVLGVKTVLMGFGLEQNAIHSPNESCRLDYFLKGIESVAEFYREYTKKYLLGKLFSGSLESSKTQLLLGFENKIVRNICRFNIYCNFASVIKSELK
;
A
#
# COMPACT_ATOMS: atom_id res chain seq x y z
N MET A 1 -28.71 15.41 5.89
CA MET A 1 -28.37 14.54 7.05
C MET A 1 -26.90 14.76 7.40
N SER A 2 -26.41 14.29 8.53
CA SER A 2 -24.97 14.28 8.76
C SER A 2 -24.33 13.06 8.07
N VAL A 3 -23.04 13.13 7.75
CA VAL A 3 -22.26 12.00 7.20
C VAL A 3 -22.57 10.71 7.98
N LYS A 4 -22.47 10.78 9.31
CA LYS A 4 -22.73 9.61 10.16
C LYS A 4 -24.17 9.08 10.05
N SER A 5 -25.18 9.96 10.04
CA SER A 5 -26.58 9.53 9.89
C SER A 5 -26.86 8.89 8.53
N TYR A 6 -26.21 9.36 7.46
CA TYR A 6 -26.33 8.74 6.13
C TYR A 6 -25.74 7.33 6.13
N ILE A 7 -24.53 7.16 6.70
CA ILE A 7 -23.88 5.86 6.81
C ILE A 7 -24.72 4.90 7.64
N GLU A 8 -25.19 5.30 8.82
CA GLU A 8 -26.04 4.47 9.69
C GLU A 8 -27.34 4.02 9.00
N SER A 9 -27.97 4.91 8.22
CA SER A 9 -29.21 4.59 7.50
C SER A 9 -29.00 3.67 6.29
N ASN A 10 -27.80 3.54 5.77
CA ASN A 10 -27.45 2.74 4.59
C ASN A 10 -26.54 1.54 4.91
N GLN A 11 -26.23 1.29 6.18
CA GLN A 11 -25.26 0.28 6.59
C GLN A 11 -25.57 -1.10 5.98
N ASP A 12 -26.81 -1.58 6.07
CA ASP A 12 -27.18 -2.91 5.59
C ASP A 12 -27.01 -3.02 4.06
N ARG A 13 -27.33 -1.97 3.32
CA ARG A 13 -27.12 -1.92 1.87
C ARG A 13 -25.62 -1.93 1.55
N PHE A 14 -24.80 -1.14 2.23
CA PHE A 14 -23.36 -1.10 2.02
C PHE A 14 -22.71 -2.46 2.27
N LEU A 15 -23.17 -3.16 3.30
CA LEU A 15 -22.70 -4.51 3.63
C LEU A 15 -23.12 -5.52 2.57
N GLU A 16 -24.38 -5.50 2.09
CA GLU A 16 -24.81 -6.45 1.06
C GLU A 16 -24.10 -6.22 -0.27
N GLU A 17 -23.81 -4.96 -0.63
CA GLU A 17 -23.01 -4.66 -1.82
C GLU A 17 -21.56 -5.18 -1.68
N LEU A 18 -20.93 -5.05 -0.51
CA LEU A 18 -19.65 -5.68 -0.22
C LEU A 18 -19.75 -7.21 -0.30
N PHE A 19 -20.77 -7.80 0.30
CA PHE A 19 -20.95 -9.24 0.32
C PHE A 19 -21.17 -9.82 -1.08
N SER A 20 -21.86 -9.09 -1.96
CA SER A 20 -22.02 -9.50 -3.36
C SER A 20 -20.67 -9.62 -4.08
N LEU A 21 -19.71 -8.73 -3.80
CA LEU A 21 -18.36 -8.78 -4.35
C LEU A 21 -17.53 -9.92 -3.74
N ILE A 22 -17.62 -10.11 -2.42
CA ILE A 22 -16.88 -11.16 -1.70
C ILE A 22 -17.28 -12.56 -2.18
N ARG A 23 -18.57 -12.79 -2.46
CA ARG A 23 -19.08 -14.09 -2.97
C ARG A 23 -18.49 -14.48 -4.32
N ILE A 24 -17.87 -13.56 -5.05
CA ILE A 24 -17.15 -13.85 -6.28
C ILE A 24 -15.68 -14.15 -5.95
N PRO A 25 -15.21 -15.40 -6.08
CA PRO A 25 -13.84 -15.79 -5.70
C PRO A 25 -12.82 -15.35 -6.76
N SER A 26 -12.57 -14.06 -6.85
CA SER A 26 -11.65 -13.45 -7.83
C SER A 26 -10.17 -13.70 -7.48
N ILE A 27 -9.75 -14.96 -7.55
CA ILE A 27 -8.39 -15.39 -7.24
C ILE A 27 -7.52 -15.28 -8.49
N SER A 28 -6.73 -14.20 -8.60
CA SER A 28 -5.89 -13.90 -9.77
C SER A 28 -4.83 -14.96 -10.06
N ALA A 29 -4.29 -15.59 -9.02
CA ALA A 29 -3.23 -16.60 -9.14
C ALA A 29 -3.69 -17.93 -9.76
N LYS A 30 -5.00 -18.17 -9.95
CA LYS A 30 -5.55 -19.44 -10.42
C LYS A 30 -6.32 -19.28 -11.72
N GLN A 31 -5.93 -20.03 -12.76
CA GLN A 31 -6.56 -19.98 -14.09
C GLN A 31 -8.04 -20.40 -14.08
N GLU A 32 -8.45 -21.28 -13.17
CA GLU A 32 -9.84 -21.70 -13.00
C GLU A 32 -10.79 -20.56 -12.61
N HIS A 33 -10.28 -19.49 -11.97
CA HIS A 33 -11.01 -18.31 -11.54
C HIS A 33 -11.02 -17.17 -12.58
N LYS A 34 -10.56 -17.40 -13.81
CA LYS A 34 -10.54 -16.35 -14.84
C LYS A 34 -11.92 -15.77 -15.16
N ALA A 35 -12.96 -16.59 -15.09
CA ALA A 35 -14.35 -16.13 -15.26
C ALA A 35 -14.81 -15.29 -14.07
N ASP A 36 -14.41 -15.65 -12.87
CA ASP A 36 -14.73 -14.91 -11.63
C ASP A 36 -14.03 -13.55 -11.62
N MET A 37 -12.81 -13.44 -12.15
CA MET A 37 -12.13 -12.16 -12.33
C MET A 37 -12.96 -11.18 -13.17
N LEU A 38 -13.46 -11.62 -14.30
CA LEU A 38 -14.31 -10.79 -15.15
C LEU A 38 -15.66 -10.47 -14.49
N ALA A 39 -16.27 -11.44 -13.82
CA ALA A 39 -17.54 -11.25 -13.10
C ALA A 39 -17.37 -10.22 -11.96
N CYS A 40 -16.26 -10.28 -11.20
CA CYS A 40 -15.96 -9.32 -10.16
C CYS A 40 -15.74 -7.90 -10.71
N ALA A 41 -15.01 -7.75 -11.82
CA ALA A 41 -14.84 -6.48 -12.49
C ALA A 41 -16.19 -5.89 -12.97
N GLN A 42 -17.08 -6.70 -13.52
CA GLN A 42 -18.43 -6.29 -13.90
C GLN A 42 -19.27 -5.86 -12.69
N GLN A 43 -19.25 -6.63 -11.61
CA GLN A 43 -19.94 -6.29 -10.36
C GLN A 43 -19.46 -4.95 -9.78
N TRP A 44 -18.15 -4.66 -9.84
CA TRP A 44 -17.62 -3.36 -9.44
C TRP A 44 -18.13 -2.20 -10.30
N THR A 45 -18.34 -2.41 -11.62
CA THR A 45 -18.95 -1.35 -12.45
C THR A 45 -20.38 -1.03 -12.02
N GLU A 46 -21.17 -2.05 -11.64
CA GLU A 46 -22.53 -1.87 -11.13
C GLU A 46 -22.53 -1.11 -9.80
N VAL A 47 -21.66 -1.48 -8.87
CA VAL A 47 -21.49 -0.81 -7.58
C VAL A 47 -21.09 0.66 -7.77
N LEU A 48 -20.12 0.96 -8.64
CA LEU A 48 -19.67 2.33 -8.90
C LEU A 48 -20.77 3.20 -9.53
N LEU A 49 -21.53 2.67 -10.49
CA LEU A 49 -22.66 3.37 -11.10
C LEU A 49 -23.78 3.63 -10.09
N SER A 50 -24.15 2.63 -9.28
CA SER A 50 -25.18 2.78 -8.25
C SER A 50 -24.75 3.76 -7.14
N SER A 51 -23.44 3.91 -6.88
CA SER A 51 -22.88 4.87 -5.94
C SER A 51 -22.78 6.31 -6.50
N GLY A 52 -23.13 6.52 -7.79
CA GLY A 52 -23.24 7.85 -8.38
C GLY A 52 -22.11 8.26 -9.33
N ALA A 53 -21.27 7.33 -9.79
CA ALA A 53 -20.35 7.59 -10.88
C ALA A 53 -21.14 7.89 -12.17
N ASP A 54 -20.62 8.81 -13.00
CA ASP A 54 -21.23 9.17 -14.30
C ASP A 54 -20.96 8.09 -15.34
N LYS A 55 -19.86 7.35 -15.18
CA LYS A 55 -19.40 6.29 -16.07
C LYS A 55 -18.62 5.26 -15.28
N ALA A 56 -18.85 3.98 -15.59
CA ALA A 56 -18.00 2.88 -15.15
C ALA A 56 -17.88 1.85 -16.27
N VAL A 57 -16.68 1.36 -16.55
CA VAL A 57 -16.39 0.43 -17.64
C VAL A 57 -15.29 -0.55 -17.25
N VAL A 58 -15.38 -1.78 -17.77
CA VAL A 58 -14.32 -2.78 -17.72
C VAL A 58 -13.40 -2.55 -18.93
N MET A 59 -12.13 -2.30 -18.68
CA MET A 59 -11.11 -2.05 -19.71
C MET A 59 -10.17 -3.25 -19.81
N PRO A 60 -9.91 -3.76 -21.02
CA PRO A 60 -9.03 -4.91 -21.19
C PRO A 60 -7.57 -4.54 -20.91
N THR A 61 -6.81 -5.52 -20.42
CA THR A 61 -5.35 -5.48 -20.32
C THR A 61 -4.75 -6.72 -20.98
N THR A 62 -3.44 -6.91 -20.87
CA THR A 62 -2.79 -8.18 -21.29
C THR A 62 -3.13 -9.34 -20.33
N GLY A 63 -3.58 -9.05 -19.12
CA GLY A 63 -3.97 -10.02 -18.10
C GLY A 63 -5.42 -9.88 -17.68
N ASN A 64 -5.66 -9.64 -16.39
CA ASN A 64 -7.00 -9.39 -15.86
C ASN A 64 -7.42 -7.93 -16.14
N PRO A 65 -8.73 -7.68 -16.43
CA PRO A 65 -9.19 -6.36 -16.81
C PRO A 65 -9.11 -5.37 -15.65
N ILE A 66 -9.05 -4.08 -16.00
CA ILE A 66 -9.14 -2.97 -15.06
C ILE A 66 -10.53 -2.36 -15.11
N VAL A 67 -11.09 -2.03 -13.95
CA VAL A 67 -12.33 -1.24 -13.85
C VAL A 67 -11.95 0.23 -13.78
N TYR A 68 -12.46 1.03 -14.70
CA TYR A 68 -12.36 2.48 -14.68
C TYR A 68 -13.72 3.09 -14.44
N ALA A 69 -13.80 4.09 -13.55
CA ALA A 69 -15.01 4.89 -13.37
C ALA A 69 -14.67 6.36 -13.11
N GLU A 70 -15.65 7.24 -13.35
CA GLU A 70 -15.47 8.66 -13.10
C GLU A 70 -16.76 9.37 -12.68
N LYS A 71 -16.59 10.41 -11.86
CA LYS A 71 -17.57 11.46 -11.54
C LYS A 71 -16.94 12.80 -11.80
N ILE A 72 -17.45 13.54 -12.76
CA ILE A 72 -16.91 14.86 -13.14
C ILE A 72 -17.84 15.95 -12.60
N ILE A 73 -17.36 16.69 -11.61
CA ILE A 73 -18.08 17.83 -11.03
C ILE A 73 -17.87 19.11 -11.85
N SER A 74 -16.62 19.34 -12.31
CA SER A 74 -16.27 20.53 -13.09
C SER A 74 -14.90 20.36 -13.75
N THR A 75 -14.70 20.94 -14.92
CA THR A 75 -13.40 20.97 -15.61
C THR A 75 -12.31 21.73 -14.85
N THR A 76 -12.67 22.57 -13.88
CA THR A 76 -11.74 23.36 -13.06
C THR A 76 -11.59 22.83 -11.65
N ALA A 77 -12.34 21.79 -11.27
CA ALA A 77 -12.22 21.18 -9.96
C ALA A 77 -10.98 20.27 -9.89
N PRO A 78 -10.34 20.16 -8.71
CA PRO A 78 -9.27 19.19 -8.54
C PRO A 78 -9.80 17.77 -8.74
N THR A 79 -8.95 16.87 -9.17
CA THR A 79 -9.28 15.49 -9.48
C THR A 79 -8.56 14.53 -8.52
N VAL A 80 -9.31 13.66 -7.86
CA VAL A 80 -8.79 12.56 -7.03
C VAL A 80 -8.91 11.27 -7.85
N LEU A 81 -7.81 10.53 -8.00
CA LEU A 81 -7.80 9.18 -8.54
C LEU A 81 -7.79 8.20 -7.35
N VAL A 82 -8.79 7.34 -7.26
CA VAL A 82 -8.90 6.30 -6.25
C VAL A 82 -8.41 4.99 -6.83
N TYR A 83 -7.50 4.33 -6.14
CA TYR A 83 -7.04 3.01 -6.49
C TYR A 83 -7.46 1.98 -5.45
N ALA A 84 -7.83 0.79 -5.90
CA ALA A 84 -8.01 -0.43 -5.14
C ALA A 84 -7.75 -1.64 -6.04
N HIS A 85 -7.67 -2.85 -5.46
CA HIS A 85 -7.67 -4.09 -6.23
C HIS A 85 -8.87 -4.97 -5.89
N TYR A 86 -9.30 -5.78 -6.87
CA TYR A 86 -10.46 -6.66 -6.70
C TYR A 86 -10.11 -8.14 -6.70
N ASP A 87 -8.87 -8.48 -7.02
CA ASP A 87 -8.37 -9.83 -6.82
C ASP A 87 -8.07 -10.11 -5.36
N VAL A 88 -7.98 -11.38 -5.03
CA VAL A 88 -7.74 -11.84 -3.66
C VAL A 88 -6.79 -13.03 -3.67
N MET A 89 -6.04 -13.20 -2.58
CA MET A 89 -5.21 -14.38 -2.34
C MET A 89 -6.03 -15.67 -2.30
N PRO A 90 -5.43 -16.81 -2.69
CA PRO A 90 -6.02 -18.12 -2.47
C PRO A 90 -6.43 -18.33 -1.00
N ALA A 91 -7.55 -19.03 -0.78
CA ALA A 91 -8.09 -19.23 0.57
C ALA A 91 -7.50 -20.46 1.29
N GLU A 92 -6.73 -21.29 0.61
CA GLU A 92 -6.13 -22.49 1.21
C GLU A 92 -5.15 -22.16 2.35
N PRO A 93 -5.06 -23.01 3.38
CA PRO A 93 -5.77 -24.29 3.57
C PRO A 93 -7.22 -24.08 4.10
N LEU A 94 -8.21 -24.64 3.38
CA LEU A 94 -9.64 -24.41 3.68
C LEU A 94 -10.08 -24.99 5.02
N GLU A 95 -9.43 -26.04 5.47
CA GLU A 95 -9.74 -26.71 6.76
C GLU A 95 -9.44 -25.85 8.00
N LEU A 96 -8.69 -24.76 7.84
CA LEU A 96 -8.41 -23.82 8.93
C LEU A 96 -9.42 -22.68 9.03
N TRP A 97 -10.32 -22.55 8.05
CA TRP A 97 -11.40 -21.57 8.11
C TRP A 97 -12.54 -22.03 8.99
N LYS A 98 -13.04 -21.12 9.82
CA LYS A 98 -14.21 -21.35 10.69
C LYS A 98 -15.55 -21.22 9.95
N SER A 99 -15.55 -20.51 8.83
CA SER A 99 -16.68 -20.32 7.90
C SER A 99 -16.15 -20.37 6.47
N ASN A 100 -17.05 -20.51 5.49
CA ASN A 100 -16.64 -20.50 4.08
C ASN A 100 -15.99 -19.15 3.74
N PRO A 101 -14.76 -19.11 3.18
CA PRO A 101 -14.04 -17.88 2.89
C PRO A 101 -14.76 -16.93 1.90
N PHE A 102 -15.67 -17.43 1.08
CA PHE A 102 -16.44 -16.65 0.10
C PHE A 102 -17.94 -16.54 0.44
N GLU A 103 -18.32 -16.90 1.66
CA GLU A 103 -19.64 -16.63 2.22
C GLU A 103 -19.49 -15.71 3.43
N PRO A 104 -19.50 -14.37 3.21
CA PRO A 104 -19.24 -13.40 4.25
C PRO A 104 -20.27 -13.45 5.37
N GLU A 105 -19.82 -13.38 6.60
CA GLU A 105 -20.67 -13.34 7.77
C GLU A 105 -20.22 -12.27 8.77
N ILE A 106 -21.17 -11.71 9.52
CA ILE A 106 -20.85 -10.81 10.64
C ILE A 106 -20.89 -11.63 11.92
N ARG A 107 -19.75 -11.71 12.60
CA ARG A 107 -19.58 -12.38 13.88
C ARG A 107 -18.64 -11.57 14.78
N ASP A 108 -19.00 -11.40 16.04
CA ASP A 108 -18.20 -10.68 17.04
C ASP A 108 -17.79 -9.25 16.60
N GLY A 109 -18.68 -8.53 15.89
CA GLY A 109 -18.42 -7.19 15.39
C GLY A 109 -17.41 -7.10 14.25
N ARG A 110 -17.17 -8.22 13.56
CA ARG A 110 -16.27 -8.33 12.40
C ARG A 110 -16.96 -8.97 11.22
N ILE A 111 -16.55 -8.58 10.02
CA ILE A 111 -16.89 -9.21 8.75
C ILE A 111 -15.83 -10.27 8.48
N TRP A 112 -16.20 -11.53 8.37
CA TRP A 112 -15.29 -12.66 8.16
C TRP A 112 -15.44 -13.18 6.74
N ALA A 113 -14.40 -13.01 5.93
CA ALA A 113 -14.29 -13.60 4.59
C ALA A 113 -12.91 -13.27 3.99
N ARG A 114 -12.50 -13.98 2.93
CA ARG A 114 -11.39 -13.60 2.07
C ARG A 114 -11.77 -12.34 1.27
N GLY A 115 -10.90 -11.31 1.30
CA GLY A 115 -11.16 -10.01 0.69
C GLY A 115 -11.99 -9.06 1.56
N ALA A 116 -12.33 -9.44 2.79
CA ALA A 116 -13.05 -8.57 3.72
C ALA A 116 -12.23 -7.33 4.13
N ASP A 117 -10.91 -7.46 4.16
CA ASP A 117 -9.97 -6.37 4.42
C ASP A 117 -9.13 -6.07 3.17
N ASP A 118 -8.59 -7.09 2.52
CA ASP A 118 -7.62 -7.04 1.44
C ASP A 118 -8.22 -7.51 0.11
N ASP A 119 -8.63 -6.64 -0.83
CA ASP A 119 -8.82 -5.19 -0.69
C ASP A 119 -10.27 -4.79 -1.00
N LYS A 120 -11.19 -5.79 -1.24
CA LYS A 120 -12.61 -5.51 -1.55
C LYS A 120 -13.27 -4.69 -0.45
N GLY A 121 -12.96 -4.98 0.82
CA GLY A 121 -13.47 -4.22 1.96
C GLY A 121 -12.99 -2.78 1.94
N GLN A 122 -11.70 -2.53 1.77
CA GLN A 122 -11.16 -1.18 1.73
C GLN A 122 -11.51 -0.43 0.44
N GLY A 123 -11.58 -1.13 -0.71
CA GLY A 123 -12.15 -0.58 -1.94
C GLY A 123 -13.60 -0.14 -1.77
N MET A 124 -14.43 -0.93 -1.07
CA MET A 124 -15.81 -0.58 -0.75
C MET A 124 -15.88 0.65 0.19
N ILE A 125 -14.99 0.77 1.17
CA ILE A 125 -14.86 1.98 2.00
C ILE A 125 -14.67 3.22 1.12
N GLN A 126 -13.80 3.16 0.12
CA GLN A 126 -13.56 4.27 -0.81
C GLN A 126 -14.82 4.63 -1.61
N VAL A 127 -15.50 3.63 -2.16
CA VAL A 127 -16.71 3.85 -2.97
C VAL A 127 -17.86 4.39 -2.13
N LYS A 128 -18.07 3.86 -0.92
CA LYS A 128 -19.15 4.33 -0.04
C LYS A 128 -18.86 5.65 0.63
N GLY A 129 -17.59 5.98 0.87
CA GLY A 129 -17.16 7.32 1.27
C GLY A 129 -17.41 8.35 0.18
N PHE A 130 -17.10 8.01 -1.09
CA PHE A 130 -17.44 8.82 -2.25
C PHE A 130 -18.97 9.03 -2.37
N GLU A 131 -19.76 7.94 -2.32
CA GLU A 131 -21.22 8.01 -2.36
C GLU A 131 -21.77 8.91 -1.25
N THR A 132 -21.30 8.72 -0.02
CA THR A 132 -21.71 9.52 1.13
C THR A 132 -21.39 11.00 0.93
N ALA A 133 -20.18 11.33 0.45
CA ALA A 133 -19.79 12.71 0.16
C ALA A 133 -20.65 13.33 -0.95
N LEU A 134 -21.00 12.57 -1.97
CA LEU A 134 -21.87 13.01 -3.06
C LEU A 134 -23.28 13.32 -2.55
N GLN A 135 -23.90 12.40 -1.80
CA GLN A 135 -25.26 12.52 -1.30
C GLN A 135 -25.41 13.64 -0.24
N GLU A 136 -24.41 13.86 0.58
CA GLU A 136 -24.38 14.94 1.58
C GLU A 136 -23.88 16.29 1.01
N GLY A 137 -23.63 16.37 -0.31
CA GLY A 137 -23.20 17.61 -0.98
C GLY A 137 -21.79 18.07 -0.61
N LEU A 138 -20.95 17.18 -0.11
CA LEU A 138 -19.57 17.46 0.30
C LEU A 138 -18.56 17.28 -0.84
N LEU A 139 -18.95 16.58 -1.91
CA LEU A 139 -18.08 16.30 -3.04
C LEU A 139 -17.96 17.55 -3.94
N ASN A 140 -16.78 18.17 -3.96
CA ASN A 140 -16.47 19.35 -4.77
C ASN A 140 -15.20 19.16 -5.61
N CYS A 141 -14.79 17.93 -5.85
CA CYS A 141 -13.73 17.53 -6.76
C CYS A 141 -14.25 16.49 -7.75
N ASN A 142 -13.53 16.32 -8.83
CA ASN A 142 -13.73 15.17 -9.70
C ASN A 142 -13.14 13.95 -9.02
N VAL A 143 -13.76 12.79 -9.21
CA VAL A 143 -13.26 11.51 -8.71
C VAL A 143 -13.17 10.53 -9.86
N LYS A 144 -12.04 9.90 -10.00
CA LYS A 144 -11.80 8.79 -10.91
C LYS A 144 -11.45 7.55 -10.08
N PHE A 145 -11.79 6.39 -10.59
CA PHE A 145 -11.48 5.10 -9.96
C PHE A 145 -10.73 4.24 -10.95
N ILE A 146 -9.71 3.55 -10.45
CA ILE A 146 -8.98 2.50 -11.16
C ILE A 146 -8.86 1.31 -10.22
N PHE A 147 -9.56 0.20 -10.53
CA PHE A 147 -9.49 -1.02 -9.74
C PHE A 147 -8.89 -2.13 -10.61
N GLU A 148 -7.79 -2.70 -10.15
CA GLU A 148 -7.10 -3.77 -10.87
C GLU A 148 -7.43 -5.16 -10.35
N GLY A 149 -7.07 -6.19 -11.12
CA GLY A 149 -7.29 -7.58 -10.78
C GLY A 149 -6.01 -8.42 -10.80
N GLU A 150 -4.84 -7.81 -10.49
CA GLU A 150 -3.55 -8.48 -10.56
C GLU A 150 -2.59 -8.06 -9.43
N GLU A 151 -3.06 -7.33 -8.39
CA GLU A 151 -2.20 -6.87 -7.30
C GLU A 151 -1.52 -8.04 -6.61
N GLU A 152 -2.27 -9.07 -6.28
CA GLU A 152 -1.84 -10.28 -5.56
C GLU A 152 -0.86 -11.18 -6.35
N ILE A 153 -0.64 -10.85 -7.62
CA ILE A 153 0.38 -11.48 -8.48
C ILE A 153 1.41 -10.48 -9.00
N GLY A 154 1.46 -9.26 -8.42
CA GLY A 154 2.47 -8.23 -8.67
C GLY A 154 2.15 -7.26 -9.79
N SER A 155 0.88 -7.05 -10.14
CA SER A 155 0.38 -6.03 -11.08
C SER A 155 1.06 -6.00 -12.45
N PRO A 156 1.27 -7.13 -13.13
CA PRO A 156 2.08 -7.19 -14.35
C PRO A 156 1.55 -6.34 -15.51
N SER A 157 0.25 -6.04 -15.53
CA SER A 157 -0.38 -5.25 -16.61
C SER A 157 -0.57 -3.77 -16.28
N LEU A 158 -0.44 -3.36 -15.01
CA LEU A 158 -0.84 -2.03 -14.54
C LEU A 158 0.05 -0.92 -15.09
N GLU A 159 1.37 -1.10 -15.11
CA GLU A 159 2.29 -0.08 -15.61
C GLU A 159 2.00 0.26 -17.08
N ALA A 160 1.86 -0.76 -17.93
CA ALA A 160 1.54 -0.57 -19.34
C ALA A 160 0.18 0.14 -19.53
N PHE A 161 -0.82 -0.25 -18.72
CA PHE A 161 -2.12 0.40 -18.72
C PHE A 161 -2.02 1.88 -18.33
N CYS A 162 -1.27 2.22 -17.29
CA CYS A 162 -1.07 3.60 -16.86
C CYS A 162 -0.34 4.42 -17.93
N GLN A 163 0.64 3.83 -18.61
CA GLN A 163 1.36 4.50 -19.71
C GLN A 163 0.46 4.79 -20.91
N GLU A 164 -0.39 3.83 -21.29
CA GLU A 164 -1.33 3.98 -22.42
C GLU A 164 -2.45 4.99 -22.12
N HIS A 165 -2.89 5.05 -20.86
CA HIS A 165 -4.06 5.82 -20.45
C HIS A 165 -3.74 7.05 -19.57
N LYS A 166 -2.53 7.65 -19.71
CA LYS A 166 -2.09 8.82 -18.90
C LYS A 166 -3.10 9.96 -18.86
N GLU A 167 -3.66 10.34 -20.00
CA GLU A 167 -4.63 11.43 -20.08
C GLU A 167 -5.96 11.07 -19.41
N LEU A 168 -6.40 9.82 -19.52
CA LEU A 168 -7.58 9.33 -18.85
C LEU A 168 -7.41 9.36 -17.33
N LEU A 169 -6.22 8.97 -16.84
CA LEU A 169 -5.87 8.87 -15.42
C LEU A 169 -5.35 10.18 -14.82
N LYS A 170 -5.28 11.25 -15.61
CA LYS A 170 -4.81 12.54 -15.11
C LYS A 170 -5.57 12.97 -13.87
N SER A 171 -4.83 13.30 -12.81
CA SER A 171 -5.34 13.62 -11.49
C SER A 171 -4.36 14.53 -10.73
N ASP A 172 -4.81 15.15 -9.63
CA ASP A 172 -3.97 15.99 -8.78
C ASP A 172 -3.40 15.20 -7.60
N ILE A 173 -4.06 14.09 -7.24
CA ILE A 173 -3.69 13.21 -6.14
C ILE A 173 -4.25 11.82 -6.37
N ILE A 174 -3.56 10.80 -5.86
CA ILE A 174 -4.05 9.43 -5.78
C ILE A 174 -4.40 9.10 -4.32
N LEU A 175 -5.52 8.43 -4.10
CA LEU A 175 -5.96 7.96 -2.79
C LEU A 175 -6.03 6.44 -2.79
N VAL A 176 -5.36 5.81 -1.83
CA VAL A 176 -5.26 4.35 -1.70
C VAL A 176 -5.56 3.96 -0.26
N SER A 177 -6.36 2.91 -0.06
CA SER A 177 -6.67 2.37 1.27
C SER A 177 -6.00 1.04 1.59
N ASP A 178 -5.31 0.43 0.65
CA ASP A 178 -4.63 -0.85 0.80
C ASP A 178 -3.43 -0.78 1.77
N THR A 179 -3.71 -0.40 3.02
CA THR A 179 -2.74 -0.35 4.12
C THR A 179 -3.46 -0.56 5.46
N SER A 180 -2.69 -0.59 6.56
CA SER A 180 -3.23 -0.81 7.90
C SER A 180 -2.90 0.34 8.87
N MET A 181 -3.72 0.49 9.91
CA MET A 181 -3.43 1.34 11.07
C MET A 181 -2.48 0.64 12.06
N VAL A 182 -1.90 1.40 12.98
CA VAL A 182 -1.00 0.86 14.03
C VAL A 182 -1.73 -0.13 14.93
N SER A 183 -2.88 0.26 15.45
CA SER A 183 -3.75 -0.60 16.26
C SER A 183 -5.17 -0.04 16.31
N ALA A 184 -6.06 -0.80 16.92
CA ALA A 184 -7.44 -0.36 17.11
C ALA A 184 -7.58 0.91 18.00
N GLU A 185 -6.62 1.20 18.85
CA GLU A 185 -6.62 2.36 19.74
C GLU A 185 -5.84 3.55 19.16
N VAL A 186 -5.00 3.30 18.16
CA VAL A 186 -4.06 4.27 17.61
C VAL A 186 -4.26 4.40 16.10
N PRO A 187 -5.16 5.29 15.64
CA PRO A 187 -5.33 5.56 14.22
C PRO A 187 -4.03 6.12 13.64
N SER A 188 -3.73 5.74 12.41
CA SER A 188 -2.52 6.21 11.74
C SER A 188 -2.75 6.36 10.24
N LEU A 189 -1.89 7.15 9.61
CA LEU A 189 -1.77 7.26 8.16
C LEU A 189 -0.38 6.77 7.74
N THR A 190 -0.33 5.95 6.72
CA THR A 190 0.94 5.48 6.17
C THR A 190 1.60 6.59 5.35
N THR A 191 2.80 6.98 5.75
CA THR A 191 3.57 8.05 5.10
C THR A 191 4.79 7.54 4.33
N GLY A 192 5.04 6.24 4.37
CA GLY A 192 6.13 5.66 3.58
C GLY A 192 6.06 4.14 3.55
N LEU A 193 6.54 3.59 2.46
CA LEU A 193 6.66 2.17 2.18
C LEU A 193 8.09 1.87 1.75
N ARG A 194 8.59 0.68 2.09
CA ARG A 194 9.88 0.24 1.58
C ARG A 194 9.73 -0.29 0.16
N GLY A 195 10.81 -0.19 -0.63
CA GLY A 195 10.96 -0.85 -1.89
C GLY A 195 11.39 -2.31 -1.73
N LEU A 196 11.55 -2.98 -2.85
CA LEU A 196 11.98 -4.37 -2.93
C LEU A 196 12.95 -4.56 -4.09
N ALA A 197 13.96 -5.40 -3.89
CA ALA A 197 14.73 -6.00 -4.97
C ALA A 197 14.94 -7.47 -4.65
N TYR A 198 14.74 -8.35 -5.63
CA TYR A 198 14.73 -9.80 -5.44
C TYR A 198 15.59 -10.50 -6.48
N TRP A 199 16.41 -11.46 -6.08
CA TRP A 199 17.33 -12.19 -6.95
C TRP A 199 17.36 -13.68 -6.64
N GLU A 200 17.77 -14.43 -7.64
CA GLU A 200 18.23 -15.80 -7.50
C GLU A 200 19.72 -15.89 -7.79
N LEU A 201 20.46 -16.50 -6.88
CA LEU A 201 21.90 -16.79 -6.98
C LEU A 201 22.10 -18.24 -7.35
N GLU A 202 22.97 -18.51 -8.33
CA GLU A 202 23.49 -19.83 -8.63
C GLU A 202 25.00 -19.82 -8.50
N VAL A 203 25.54 -20.75 -7.71
CA VAL A 203 26.97 -21.02 -7.64
C VAL A 203 27.23 -22.40 -8.29
N THR A 204 28.03 -22.44 -9.35
CA THR A 204 28.40 -23.66 -10.06
C THR A 204 29.86 -23.95 -9.80
N GLY A 205 30.14 -25.16 -9.30
CA GLY A 205 31.48 -25.72 -9.09
C GLY A 205 31.86 -26.75 -10.17
N PRO A 206 32.06 -28.04 -9.82
CA PRO A 206 32.41 -29.09 -10.77
C PRO A 206 31.29 -29.39 -11.77
N ASN A 207 31.63 -30.09 -12.86
CA ASN A 207 30.67 -30.40 -13.92
C ASN A 207 29.62 -31.47 -13.54
N ARG A 208 29.76 -32.11 -12.39
CA ARG A 208 28.85 -33.09 -11.80
C ARG A 208 29.06 -33.18 -10.29
N ASP A 209 28.19 -33.86 -9.60
CA ASP A 209 28.36 -34.20 -8.20
C ASP A 209 29.57 -35.14 -8.03
N LEU A 210 30.40 -34.90 -7.04
CA LEU A 210 31.64 -35.63 -6.76
C LEU A 210 31.60 -36.31 -5.40
N HIS A 211 32.31 -37.41 -5.25
CA HIS A 211 32.49 -38.10 -3.97
C HIS A 211 33.34 -37.23 -3.03
N SER A 212 32.79 -36.82 -1.87
CA SER A 212 33.48 -35.91 -0.95
C SER A 212 34.76 -36.49 -0.35
N GLY A 213 34.86 -37.79 -0.18
CA GLY A 213 36.07 -38.47 0.29
C GLY A 213 37.23 -38.46 -0.72
N HIS A 214 36.94 -38.37 -2.02
CA HIS A 214 37.99 -38.34 -3.05
C HIS A 214 38.36 -36.88 -3.44
N PHE A 215 37.44 -35.96 -3.39
CA PHE A 215 37.62 -34.60 -3.91
C PHE A 215 37.55 -33.52 -2.83
N GLY A 216 37.11 -33.87 -1.60
CA GLY A 216 37.03 -32.92 -0.49
C GLY A 216 38.41 -32.38 -0.10
N GLY A 217 38.50 -31.08 0.11
CA GLY A 217 39.76 -30.38 0.35
C GLY A 217 40.55 -30.01 -0.90
N ALA A 218 40.21 -30.62 -2.08
CA ALA A 218 40.87 -30.32 -3.36
C ALA A 218 39.94 -29.54 -4.32
N VAL A 219 38.61 -29.74 -4.22
CA VAL A 219 37.59 -29.08 -5.03
C VAL A 219 36.64 -28.31 -4.15
N ALA A 220 36.32 -27.11 -4.56
CA ALA A 220 35.41 -26.26 -3.79
C ALA A 220 33.97 -26.84 -3.75
N ASN A 221 33.35 -26.77 -2.60
CA ASN A 221 31.93 -27.06 -2.44
C ASN A 221 31.09 -25.80 -2.71
N PRO A 222 30.23 -25.76 -3.74
CA PRO A 222 29.42 -24.58 -4.05
C PRO A 222 28.54 -24.09 -2.89
N ILE A 223 28.02 -25.00 -2.04
CA ILE A 223 27.25 -24.63 -0.86
C ILE A 223 28.11 -23.81 0.11
N ASN A 224 29.33 -24.27 0.42
CA ASN A 224 30.25 -23.59 1.32
C ASN A 224 30.60 -22.17 0.79
N VAL A 225 30.83 -22.06 -0.53
CA VAL A 225 31.12 -20.79 -1.19
C VAL A 225 29.90 -19.87 -1.12
N LEU A 226 28.71 -20.36 -1.44
CA LEU A 226 27.45 -19.58 -1.37
C LEU A 226 27.19 -19.08 0.05
N CYS A 227 27.30 -19.95 1.06
CA CYS A 227 27.10 -19.57 2.46
C CYS A 227 28.09 -18.48 2.88
N LYS A 228 29.37 -18.58 2.44
CA LYS A 228 30.35 -17.54 2.76
C LYS A 228 30.01 -16.21 2.10
N ILE A 229 29.68 -16.22 0.80
CA ILE A 229 29.27 -15.00 0.08
C ILE A 229 28.10 -14.32 0.81
N ILE A 230 27.07 -15.09 1.17
CA ILE A 230 25.88 -14.58 1.88
C ILE A 230 26.27 -13.99 3.25
N ALA A 231 27.11 -14.69 4.01
CA ALA A 231 27.54 -14.23 5.34
C ALA A 231 28.34 -12.92 5.28
N ASP A 232 29.07 -12.69 4.20
CA ASP A 232 29.91 -11.49 4.03
C ASP A 232 29.09 -10.26 3.54
N ILE A 233 27.80 -10.43 3.18
CA ILE A 233 26.93 -9.32 2.72
C ILE A 233 26.54 -8.38 3.87
N THR A 234 26.48 -8.87 5.10
CA THR A 234 26.18 -8.04 6.28
C THR A 234 27.34 -8.11 7.28
N ASP A 235 27.66 -6.99 7.90
CA ASP A 235 28.67 -6.92 8.94
C ASP A 235 28.11 -7.27 10.34
N ALA A 236 28.99 -7.21 11.36
CA ALA A 236 28.61 -7.52 12.74
C ALA A 236 27.62 -6.51 13.36
N ASP A 237 27.50 -5.32 12.81
CA ASP A 237 26.55 -4.29 13.21
C ASP A 237 25.24 -4.37 12.40
N GLY A 238 25.06 -5.40 11.56
CA GLY A 238 23.86 -5.65 10.74
C GLY A 238 23.73 -4.73 9.51
N ARG A 239 24.85 -4.07 9.12
CA ARG A 239 24.87 -3.18 7.96
C ARG A 239 25.26 -3.94 6.70
N ILE A 240 24.60 -3.64 5.58
CA ILE A 240 24.92 -4.23 4.27
C ILE A 240 26.28 -3.68 3.80
N THR A 241 27.19 -4.58 3.38
CA THR A 241 28.58 -4.26 3.05
C THR A 241 28.82 -3.97 1.57
N ILE A 242 27.80 -4.07 0.72
CA ILE A 242 27.90 -3.82 -0.72
C ILE A 242 28.31 -2.35 -0.95
N PRO A 243 29.45 -2.08 -1.62
CA PRO A 243 29.89 -0.72 -1.89
C PRO A 243 28.84 0.07 -2.71
N GLY A 244 28.55 1.31 -2.27
CA GLY A 244 27.56 2.16 -2.94
C GLY A 244 26.10 1.87 -2.55
N PHE A 245 25.83 0.81 -1.76
CA PHE A 245 24.46 0.42 -1.40
C PHE A 245 23.71 1.51 -0.62
N TYR A 246 24.42 2.28 0.21
CA TYR A 246 23.84 3.34 1.04
C TYR A 246 23.95 4.75 0.44
N ASP A 247 24.47 4.92 -0.78
CA ASP A 247 24.73 6.24 -1.36
C ASP A 247 23.46 7.10 -1.49
N ASP A 248 22.32 6.47 -1.73
CA ASP A 248 21.02 7.13 -1.88
C ASP A 248 20.13 6.99 -0.63
N VAL A 249 20.65 6.44 0.47
CA VAL A 249 19.91 6.28 1.73
C VAL A 249 20.00 7.56 2.54
N GLU A 250 18.86 8.20 2.75
CA GLU A 250 18.77 9.36 3.64
C GLU A 250 18.79 8.93 5.10
N GLU A 251 19.61 9.63 5.90
CA GLU A 251 19.60 9.43 7.35
C GLU A 251 18.36 10.08 7.97
N LEU A 252 17.77 9.40 8.94
CA LEU A 252 16.61 9.92 9.65
C LEU A 252 16.98 11.18 10.43
N SER A 253 16.24 12.25 10.23
CA SER A 253 16.32 13.44 11.08
C SER A 253 15.84 13.13 12.50
N GLN A 254 16.23 13.94 13.49
CA GLN A 254 15.77 13.77 14.86
C GLN A 254 14.24 13.89 14.96
N GLU A 255 13.64 14.78 14.17
CA GLU A 255 12.18 14.95 14.12
C GLU A 255 11.47 13.68 13.63
N GLU A 256 12.00 13.02 12.62
CA GLU A 256 11.47 11.73 12.14
C GLU A 256 11.61 10.61 13.18
N ARG A 257 12.77 10.53 13.85
CA ARG A 257 12.97 9.58 14.95
C ARG A 257 11.98 9.81 16.09
N ASP A 258 11.73 11.07 16.45
CA ASP A 258 10.79 11.44 17.49
C ASP A 258 9.34 11.09 17.09
N MET A 259 8.99 11.23 15.81
CA MET A 259 7.68 10.79 15.29
C MET A 259 7.53 9.27 15.34
N ILE A 260 8.54 8.51 14.93
CA ILE A 260 8.53 7.05 14.99
C ILE A 260 8.43 6.56 16.44
N ALA A 261 9.12 7.21 17.38
CA ALA A 261 9.08 6.90 18.80
C ALA A 261 7.70 7.13 19.45
N GLN A 262 6.80 7.90 18.83
CA GLN A 262 5.41 8.06 19.31
C GLN A 262 4.55 6.82 19.03
N VAL A 263 4.98 5.94 18.12
CA VAL A 263 4.26 4.70 17.82
C VAL A 263 4.41 3.75 19.00
N PRO A 264 3.30 3.33 19.65
CA PRO A 264 3.38 2.40 20.77
C PRO A 264 4.04 1.09 20.35
N PHE A 265 5.15 0.75 20.99
CA PHE A 265 5.88 -0.48 20.74
C PHE A 265 6.40 -1.07 22.04
N ASP A 266 6.01 -2.30 22.33
CA ASP A 266 6.49 -3.09 23.48
C ASP A 266 7.37 -4.23 22.96
N GLU A 267 8.69 -4.04 23.04
CA GLU A 267 9.67 -5.02 22.55
C GLU A 267 9.52 -6.38 23.24
N THR A 268 9.11 -6.42 24.51
CA THR A 268 8.94 -7.66 25.24
C THR A 268 7.76 -8.47 24.69
N LYS A 269 6.62 -7.81 24.49
CA LYS A 269 5.44 -8.42 23.86
C LYS A 269 5.71 -8.84 22.42
N TYR A 270 6.43 -8.00 21.66
CA TYR A 270 6.81 -8.31 20.29
C TYR A 270 7.65 -9.58 20.21
N LYS A 271 8.70 -9.71 21.06
CA LYS A 271 9.52 -10.91 21.13
C LYS A 271 8.71 -12.15 21.54
N GLN A 272 7.81 -11.99 22.52
CA GLN A 272 6.94 -13.08 22.97
C GLN A 272 5.96 -13.54 21.88
N ALA A 273 5.40 -12.61 21.12
CA ALA A 273 4.43 -12.91 20.06
C ALA A 273 5.02 -13.76 18.92
N ILE A 274 6.31 -13.62 18.64
CA ILE A 274 7.03 -14.34 17.58
C ILE A 274 8.02 -15.39 18.13
N ASP A 275 8.01 -15.63 19.44
CA ASP A 275 8.83 -16.63 20.16
C ASP A 275 10.33 -16.52 19.87
N VAL A 276 10.89 -15.30 20.03
CA VAL A 276 12.33 -15.05 19.88
C VAL A 276 12.95 -14.49 21.16
N ASN A 277 14.20 -14.87 21.43
CA ASN A 277 14.91 -14.41 22.62
C ASN A 277 15.48 -12.98 22.46
N ALA A 278 15.87 -12.60 21.26
CA ALA A 278 16.48 -11.32 20.95
C ALA A 278 16.09 -10.83 19.56
N LEU A 279 16.13 -9.52 19.35
CA LEU A 279 15.94 -8.91 18.04
C LEU A 279 17.29 -8.66 17.36
N PHE A 280 17.28 -8.67 16.04
CA PHE A 280 18.44 -8.44 15.18
C PHE A 280 18.20 -7.22 14.28
N GLY A 281 19.26 -6.64 13.74
CA GLY A 281 19.22 -5.61 12.70
C GLY A 281 20.28 -4.53 12.90
N GLU A 282 20.27 -3.53 12.03
CA GLU A 282 21.29 -2.47 11.97
C GLU A 282 21.41 -1.73 13.32
N LYS A 283 22.64 -1.65 13.83
CA LYS A 283 22.95 -1.01 15.11
C LYS A 283 22.69 0.49 15.06
N GLY A 284 22.20 1.04 16.17
CA GLY A 284 21.89 2.48 16.27
C GLY A 284 20.47 2.85 15.86
N TYR A 285 19.66 1.87 15.46
CA TYR A 285 18.26 2.06 15.09
C TYR A 285 17.34 1.20 15.96
N SER A 286 16.18 1.75 16.31
CA SER A 286 15.11 1.01 16.98
C SER A 286 14.51 -0.05 16.06
N THR A 287 13.75 -1.01 16.61
CA THR A 287 13.04 -2.03 15.82
C THR A 287 12.09 -1.42 14.80
N LEU A 288 11.37 -0.39 15.19
CA LEU A 288 10.46 0.33 14.30
C LEU A 288 11.20 1.03 13.14
N GLU A 289 12.35 1.66 13.41
CA GLU A 289 13.18 2.25 12.38
C GLU A 289 13.78 1.20 11.44
N ARG A 290 14.25 0.07 11.96
CA ARG A 290 14.84 -1.03 11.17
C ARG A 290 13.83 -1.61 10.19
N ASN A 291 12.60 -1.83 10.62
CA ASN A 291 11.59 -2.49 9.79
C ASN A 291 10.80 -1.52 8.87
N SER A 292 11.02 -0.21 8.96
CA SER A 292 10.28 0.78 8.17
C SER A 292 11.15 1.79 7.42
N CYS A 293 12.32 2.13 7.95
CA CYS A 293 13.16 3.23 7.44
C CYS A 293 14.60 2.81 7.11
N ARG A 294 14.96 1.55 7.39
CA ARG A 294 16.28 1.02 7.03
C ARG A 294 16.15 -0.11 6.02
N PRO A 295 17.14 -0.24 5.11
CA PRO A 295 17.15 -1.39 4.20
C PRO A 295 17.47 -2.67 4.96
N SER A 296 17.04 -3.81 4.42
CA SER A 296 17.40 -5.13 4.94
C SER A 296 17.83 -6.07 3.82
N PHE A 297 18.61 -7.08 4.18
CA PHE A 297 18.98 -8.19 3.31
C PHE A 297 18.52 -9.49 3.95
N ASP A 298 17.72 -10.27 3.23
CA ASP A 298 17.13 -11.50 3.75
C ASP A 298 17.29 -12.66 2.75
N VAL A 299 17.64 -13.84 3.26
CA VAL A 299 17.69 -15.09 2.49
C VAL A 299 16.31 -15.76 2.57
N CYS A 300 15.57 -15.73 1.46
CA CYS A 300 14.22 -16.30 1.38
C CYS A 300 14.24 -17.82 1.14
N GLY A 301 15.35 -18.37 0.64
CA GLY A 301 15.54 -19.78 0.44
C GLY A 301 16.98 -20.09 0.03
N ILE A 302 17.47 -21.26 0.46
CA ILE A 302 18.79 -21.75 0.08
C ILE A 302 18.72 -23.27 -0.11
N TRP A 303 19.31 -23.79 -1.18
CA TRP A 303 19.29 -25.23 -1.47
C TRP A 303 20.49 -25.67 -2.30
N GLY A 304 20.75 -26.97 -2.26
CA GLY A 304 21.79 -27.66 -2.99
C GLY A 304 22.22 -28.93 -2.26
N GLY A 305 22.97 -29.79 -2.95
CA GLY A 305 23.41 -31.05 -2.39
C GLY A 305 22.30 -32.09 -2.22
N TYR A 306 22.49 -32.99 -1.27
CA TYR A 306 21.55 -34.08 -0.99
C TYR A 306 20.64 -33.70 0.18
N ILE A 307 19.34 -33.71 -0.06
CA ILE A 307 18.30 -33.35 0.92
C ILE A 307 17.29 -34.46 1.21
N GLU A 308 17.48 -35.66 0.54
CA GLU A 308 16.61 -36.80 0.77
C GLU A 308 16.98 -37.60 2.02
N GLU A 309 16.18 -38.61 2.37
CA GLU A 309 16.40 -39.45 3.53
C GLU A 309 17.75 -40.18 3.44
N GLY A 310 18.43 -40.31 4.56
CA GLY A 310 19.73 -40.94 4.71
C GLY A 310 20.90 -39.98 4.51
N SER A 311 22.11 -40.53 4.27
CA SER A 311 23.34 -39.75 4.09
C SER A 311 23.99 -40.03 2.74
N LYS A 312 24.51 -38.97 2.10
CA LYS A 312 25.29 -39.06 0.87
C LYS A 312 26.54 -38.18 0.98
N THR A 313 27.71 -38.80 0.92
CA THR A 313 28.99 -38.08 0.99
C THR A 313 29.31 -37.44 -0.36
N VAL A 314 28.76 -36.25 -0.60
CA VAL A 314 28.77 -35.55 -1.89
C VAL A 314 29.34 -34.15 -1.80
N LEU A 315 30.08 -33.71 -2.82
CA LEU A 315 30.31 -32.34 -3.20
C LEU A 315 29.36 -32.04 -4.35
N PRO A 316 28.32 -31.22 -4.15
CA PRO A 316 27.36 -30.92 -5.21
C PRO A 316 28.01 -30.11 -6.33
N SER A 317 27.46 -30.23 -7.53
CA SER A 317 27.89 -29.43 -8.68
C SER A 317 27.38 -27.99 -8.64
N LYS A 318 26.25 -27.74 -7.93
CA LYS A 318 25.60 -26.44 -7.84
C LYS A 318 25.00 -26.18 -6.47
N ALA A 319 24.86 -24.90 -6.14
CA ALA A 319 24.10 -24.41 -5.01
C ALA A 319 23.32 -23.17 -5.43
N TYR A 320 22.19 -22.92 -4.75
CA TYR A 320 21.25 -21.85 -5.09
C TYR A 320 20.78 -21.11 -3.85
N ALA A 321 20.50 -19.83 -4.01
CA ALA A 321 19.77 -19.04 -3.02
C ALA A 321 18.78 -18.08 -3.67
N LYS A 322 17.65 -17.86 -3.01
CA LYS A 322 16.73 -16.75 -3.27
C LYS A 322 16.95 -15.72 -2.20
N VAL A 323 17.21 -14.50 -2.60
CA VAL A 323 17.53 -13.41 -1.67
C VAL A 323 16.74 -12.17 -2.03
N SER A 324 16.41 -11.36 -1.03
CA SER A 324 15.73 -10.10 -1.20
C SER A 324 16.38 -8.99 -0.36
N CYS A 325 16.31 -7.77 -0.88
CA CYS A 325 16.55 -6.56 -0.09
C CYS A 325 15.25 -5.76 0.01
N ARG A 326 14.89 -5.35 1.21
CA ARG A 326 13.97 -4.23 1.35
C ARG A 326 14.77 -2.95 1.16
N LEU A 327 14.28 -2.09 0.27
CA LEU A 327 14.91 -0.82 -0.07
C LEU A 327 14.20 0.33 0.64
N VAL A 328 14.90 1.42 0.86
CA VAL A 328 14.29 2.65 1.39
C VAL A 328 14.09 3.67 0.26
N PRO A 329 13.28 4.72 0.47
CA PRO A 329 13.08 5.76 -0.53
C PRO A 329 14.40 6.30 -1.09
N HIS A 330 14.38 6.67 -2.38
CA HIS A 330 15.51 7.11 -3.20
C HIS A 330 16.47 5.99 -3.69
N GLN A 331 16.43 4.79 -3.09
CA GLN A 331 17.14 3.64 -3.67
C GLN A 331 16.37 3.11 -4.89
N GLN A 332 17.01 3.15 -6.05
CA GLN A 332 16.46 2.59 -7.28
C GLN A 332 16.80 1.09 -7.36
N HIS A 333 15.79 0.26 -7.50
CA HIS A 333 15.96 -1.21 -7.46
C HIS A 333 16.87 -1.74 -8.56
N GLU A 334 16.88 -1.13 -9.75
CA GLU A 334 17.78 -1.49 -10.84
C GLU A 334 19.24 -1.15 -10.51
N LYS A 335 19.50 0.06 -9.93
CA LYS A 335 20.84 0.45 -9.46
C LYS A 335 21.35 -0.52 -8.39
N ILE A 336 20.49 -0.84 -7.42
CA ILE A 336 20.84 -1.79 -6.35
C ILE A 336 21.07 -3.20 -6.92
N SER A 337 20.27 -3.64 -7.90
CA SER A 337 20.48 -4.92 -8.58
C SER A 337 21.85 -4.98 -9.28
N LYS A 338 22.25 -3.89 -9.92
CA LYS A 338 23.56 -3.79 -10.55
C LYS A 338 24.71 -3.83 -9.53
N LEU A 339 24.60 -3.08 -8.43
CA LEU A 339 25.58 -3.09 -7.34
C LEU A 339 25.71 -4.48 -6.70
N PHE A 340 24.58 -5.16 -6.52
CA PHE A 340 24.55 -6.53 -6.00
C PHE A 340 25.25 -7.52 -6.94
N GLU A 341 24.92 -7.50 -8.23
CA GLU A 341 25.56 -8.35 -9.23
C GLU A 341 27.07 -8.11 -9.31
N ASP A 342 27.50 -6.84 -9.35
CA ASP A 342 28.92 -6.48 -9.41
C ASP A 342 29.66 -6.94 -8.16
N TYR A 343 29.04 -6.79 -6.97
CA TYR A 343 29.60 -7.26 -5.71
C TYR A 343 29.77 -8.78 -5.71
N ILE A 344 28.73 -9.55 -6.07
CA ILE A 344 28.77 -11.01 -6.11
C ILE A 344 29.86 -11.49 -7.08
N ASN A 345 29.94 -10.91 -8.27
CA ASN A 345 30.99 -11.24 -9.26
C ASN A 345 32.40 -10.91 -8.74
N LYS A 346 32.55 -9.84 -7.96
CA LYS A 346 33.83 -9.42 -7.39
C LYS A 346 34.32 -10.32 -6.26
N VAL A 347 33.40 -10.77 -5.38
CA VAL A 347 33.77 -11.58 -4.20
C VAL A 347 33.79 -13.08 -4.49
N ALA A 348 33.20 -13.50 -5.60
CA ALA A 348 33.23 -14.89 -6.02
C ALA A 348 34.67 -15.32 -6.32
N PRO A 349 35.14 -16.43 -5.71
CA PRO A 349 36.45 -16.94 -6.01
C PRO A 349 36.50 -17.54 -7.43
N ASP A 350 37.68 -17.51 -8.05
CA ASP A 350 37.91 -17.95 -9.45
C ASP A 350 37.68 -19.44 -9.72
N TYR A 351 37.63 -20.25 -8.68
CA TYR A 351 37.36 -21.68 -8.74
C TYR A 351 35.88 -22.11 -8.80
N VAL A 352 34.94 -21.12 -8.83
CA VAL A 352 33.50 -21.32 -9.07
C VAL A 352 32.98 -20.33 -10.11
N LYS A 353 31.82 -20.63 -10.67
CA LYS A 353 31.05 -19.66 -11.49
C LYS A 353 29.84 -19.23 -10.70
N VAL A 354 29.54 -17.90 -10.71
CA VAL A 354 28.35 -17.34 -10.12
C VAL A 354 27.42 -16.79 -11.19
N LYS A 355 26.13 -16.85 -10.93
CA LYS A 355 25.10 -16.20 -11.75
C LYS A 355 24.10 -15.53 -10.84
N VAL A 356 23.87 -14.24 -11.05
CA VAL A 356 22.81 -13.46 -10.42
C VAL A 356 21.68 -13.31 -11.44
N THR A 357 20.46 -13.66 -11.05
CA THR A 357 19.29 -13.53 -11.92
C THR A 357 18.31 -12.60 -11.21
N PRO A 358 18.19 -11.32 -11.63
CA PRO A 358 17.16 -10.43 -11.11
C PRO A 358 15.76 -10.98 -11.38
N LYS A 359 14.85 -10.79 -10.45
CA LYS A 359 13.44 -11.18 -10.56
C LYS A 359 12.57 -9.93 -10.65
N HIS A 360 11.89 -9.57 -9.60
CA HIS A 360 11.04 -8.39 -9.51
C HIS A 360 11.61 -7.39 -8.50
N GLY A 361 11.17 -6.16 -8.61
CA GLY A 361 11.56 -5.07 -7.71
C GLY A 361 10.65 -3.85 -7.87
N GLY A 362 10.87 -2.88 -7.03
CA GLY A 362 10.20 -1.59 -7.08
C GLY A 362 10.76 -0.66 -6.01
N GLU A 363 10.63 0.64 -6.22
CA GLU A 363 11.15 1.65 -5.32
C GLU A 363 10.30 1.79 -4.07
N GLY A 364 10.91 2.33 -3.00
CA GLY A 364 10.17 2.81 -1.84
C GLY A 364 9.42 4.11 -2.14
N TYR A 365 8.46 4.43 -1.29
CA TYR A 365 7.63 5.62 -1.43
C TYR A 365 7.60 6.43 -0.14
N VAL A 366 7.58 7.77 -0.26
CA VAL A 366 7.28 8.70 0.85
C VAL A 366 6.22 9.70 0.43
N CYS A 367 5.16 9.80 1.23
CA CYS A 367 4.13 10.81 1.12
C CYS A 367 4.56 12.06 1.90
N PRO A 368 4.69 13.24 1.27
CA PRO A 368 4.99 14.48 1.97
C PRO A 368 3.85 14.86 2.94
N ILE A 369 4.16 14.94 4.22
CA ILE A 369 3.18 15.21 5.28
C ILE A 369 2.66 16.65 5.31
N ASP A 370 3.32 17.58 4.63
CA ASP A 370 2.90 18.97 4.44
C ASP A 370 1.95 19.17 3.25
N MET A 371 1.78 18.14 2.42
CA MET A 371 0.90 18.16 1.27
C MET A 371 -0.57 18.41 1.67
N PRO A 372 -1.32 19.26 0.95
CA PRO A 372 -2.72 19.57 1.29
C PRO A 372 -3.62 18.34 1.42
N ALA A 373 -3.43 17.34 0.54
CA ALA A 373 -4.21 16.10 0.56
C ALA A 373 -3.90 15.25 1.80
N TYR A 374 -2.61 15.16 2.22
CA TYR A 374 -2.26 14.47 3.47
C TYR A 374 -2.91 15.16 4.68
N ARG A 375 -2.86 16.51 4.75
CA ARG A 375 -3.50 17.27 5.83
C ARG A 375 -5.02 17.10 5.86
N ALA A 376 -5.64 16.92 4.68
CA ALA A 376 -7.06 16.61 4.60
C ALA A 376 -7.36 15.21 5.16
N ALA A 377 -6.55 14.20 4.79
CA ALA A 377 -6.66 12.84 5.31
C ALA A 377 -6.41 12.78 6.84
N GLU A 378 -5.39 13.48 7.35
CA GLU A 378 -5.10 13.59 8.78
C GLU A 378 -6.31 14.12 9.56
N LYS A 379 -6.94 15.17 9.05
CA LYS A 379 -8.15 15.73 9.65
C LYS A 379 -9.34 14.78 9.56
N ALA A 380 -9.57 14.20 8.41
CA ALA A 380 -10.68 13.31 8.15
C ALA A 380 -10.67 12.08 9.06
N VAL A 381 -9.53 11.41 9.17
CA VAL A 381 -9.33 10.29 10.10
C VAL A 381 -9.49 10.78 11.56
N GLY A 382 -8.95 11.96 11.88
CA GLY A 382 -9.12 12.57 13.21
C GLY A 382 -10.58 12.79 13.59
N ILE A 383 -11.43 13.18 12.65
CA ILE A 383 -12.88 13.36 12.85
C ILE A 383 -13.55 12.01 13.10
N ALA A 384 -13.36 11.04 12.22
CA ALA A 384 -14.04 9.73 12.28
C ALA A 384 -13.60 8.87 13.48
N PHE A 385 -12.32 8.94 13.84
CA PHE A 385 -11.76 8.14 14.94
C PHE A 385 -11.69 8.90 16.28
N GLY A 386 -11.96 10.20 16.29
CA GLY A 386 -11.93 11.04 17.50
C GLY A 386 -10.54 11.31 18.06
N LYS A 387 -9.49 10.94 17.32
CA LYS A 387 -8.08 11.11 17.70
C LYS A 387 -7.25 11.51 16.47
N LYS A 388 -6.26 12.38 16.65
CA LYS A 388 -5.30 12.70 15.60
C LYS A 388 -4.53 11.44 15.23
N PRO A 389 -4.49 11.04 13.92
CA PRO A 389 -3.72 9.89 13.51
C PRO A 389 -2.22 10.15 13.59
N LEU A 390 -1.43 9.10 13.85
CA LEU A 390 0.02 9.14 13.75
C LEU A 390 0.46 9.00 12.28
N ALA A 391 1.50 9.73 11.91
CA ALA A 391 2.22 9.51 10.66
C ALA A 391 3.19 8.33 10.84
N VAL A 392 3.06 7.27 10.06
CA VAL A 392 3.86 6.06 10.21
C VAL A 392 4.45 5.61 8.90
N ARG A 393 5.70 5.12 8.91
CA ARG A 393 6.29 4.39 7.79
C ARG A 393 6.10 2.90 7.99
N ARG A 394 5.89 2.16 6.89
CA ARG A 394 5.66 0.72 6.90
C ARG A 394 6.77 -0.03 6.19
N GLY A 395 7.01 -1.25 6.65
CA GLY A 395 8.05 -2.11 6.08
C GLY A 395 7.65 -2.86 4.82
N GLY A 396 6.36 -2.99 4.56
CA GLY A 396 5.82 -3.61 3.36
C GLY A 396 6.07 -2.75 2.11
N SER A 397 5.99 -3.38 0.95
CA SER A 397 6.11 -2.72 -0.35
C SER A 397 4.78 -2.87 -1.09
N ILE A 398 4.33 -1.78 -1.69
CA ILE A 398 3.23 -1.76 -2.65
C ILE A 398 3.82 -1.17 -3.93
N PRO A 399 4.38 -2.00 -4.83
CA PRO A 399 5.17 -1.54 -5.97
C PRO A 399 4.42 -0.56 -6.88
N ILE A 400 3.11 -0.71 -7.00
CA ILE A 400 2.27 0.15 -7.82
C ILE A 400 2.28 1.61 -7.39
N ILE A 401 2.54 1.92 -6.13
CA ILE A 401 2.59 3.31 -5.64
C ILE A 401 3.77 4.05 -6.28
N SER A 402 4.92 3.40 -6.39
CA SER A 402 6.06 3.97 -7.11
C SER A 402 5.80 4.04 -8.61
N THR A 403 5.12 3.06 -9.20
CA THR A 403 4.68 3.09 -10.61
C THR A 403 3.80 4.30 -10.90
N PHE A 404 2.83 4.60 -10.03
CA PHE A 404 2.00 5.79 -10.19
C PHE A 404 2.81 7.08 -10.16
N GLU A 405 3.75 7.22 -9.23
CA GLU A 405 4.61 8.40 -9.17
C GLU A 405 5.49 8.53 -10.42
N GLN A 406 6.10 7.45 -10.88
CA GLN A 406 6.98 7.44 -12.05
C GLN A 406 6.22 7.65 -13.36
N VAL A 407 5.08 6.98 -13.53
CA VAL A 407 4.33 7.01 -14.80
C VAL A 407 3.39 8.20 -14.88
N LEU A 408 2.61 8.48 -13.83
CA LEU A 408 1.60 9.53 -13.82
C LEU A 408 2.13 10.86 -13.26
N GLY A 409 3.25 10.86 -12.52
CA GLY A 409 3.81 12.04 -11.87
C GLY A 409 2.96 12.56 -10.69
N VAL A 410 2.11 11.71 -10.10
CA VAL A 410 1.13 12.07 -9.07
C VAL A 410 1.49 11.43 -7.73
N LYS A 411 1.42 12.22 -6.67
CA LYS A 411 1.65 11.73 -5.30
C LYS A 411 0.42 10.99 -4.77
N THR A 412 0.68 9.99 -3.92
CA THR A 412 -0.35 9.13 -3.32
C THR A 412 -0.52 9.43 -1.82
N VAL A 413 -1.75 9.52 -1.35
CA VAL A 413 -2.10 9.47 0.07
C VAL A 413 -2.56 8.05 0.41
N LEU A 414 -1.89 7.44 1.40
CA LEU A 414 -2.18 6.10 1.88
C LEU A 414 -3.05 6.20 3.14
N MET A 415 -4.35 5.95 2.99
CA MET A 415 -5.35 6.08 4.05
C MET A 415 -6.05 4.74 4.27
N GLY A 416 -5.31 3.76 4.80
CA GLY A 416 -5.79 2.41 5.07
C GLY A 416 -6.47 2.27 6.43
N PHE A 417 -7.35 1.26 6.52
CA PHE A 417 -8.17 0.96 7.68
C PHE A 417 -8.00 -0.47 8.19
N GLY A 418 -7.11 -1.24 7.56
CA GLY A 418 -6.72 -2.58 7.99
C GLY A 418 -6.06 -2.58 9.38
N LEU A 419 -5.99 -3.76 9.98
CA LEU A 419 -5.28 -4.01 11.25
C LEU A 419 -4.49 -5.31 11.11
N GLU A 420 -3.35 -5.44 11.80
CA GLU A 420 -2.55 -6.68 11.80
C GLU A 420 -3.39 -7.92 12.16
N GLN A 421 -4.30 -7.77 13.12
CA GLN A 421 -5.19 -8.84 13.56
C GLN A 421 -6.30 -9.22 12.55
N ASN A 422 -6.39 -8.53 11.41
CA ASN A 422 -7.33 -8.88 10.33
C ASN A 422 -6.90 -10.13 9.57
N ALA A 423 -5.64 -10.58 9.76
CA ALA A 423 -5.11 -11.82 9.23
C ALA A 423 -5.20 -11.92 7.70
N ILE A 424 -4.91 -10.81 6.99
CA ILE A 424 -4.81 -10.81 5.52
C ILE A 424 -3.86 -11.92 5.05
N HIS A 425 -4.09 -12.49 3.87
CA HIS A 425 -3.39 -13.64 3.30
C HIS A 425 -3.45 -14.95 4.12
N SER A 426 -4.17 -14.95 5.24
CA SER A 426 -4.31 -16.11 6.14
C SER A 426 -5.76 -16.62 6.18
N PRO A 427 -6.02 -17.87 6.60
CA PRO A 427 -7.35 -18.31 6.96
C PRO A 427 -7.97 -17.46 8.06
N ASN A 428 -9.29 -17.26 7.99
CA ASN A 428 -10.06 -16.39 8.88
C ASN A 428 -9.69 -14.90 8.78
N GLU A 429 -9.39 -14.44 7.59
CA GLU A 429 -9.33 -13.00 7.30
C GLU A 429 -10.64 -12.33 7.73
N SER A 430 -10.53 -11.13 8.26
CA SER A 430 -11.69 -10.39 8.73
C SER A 430 -11.42 -8.90 8.82
N CYS A 431 -12.45 -8.08 8.63
CA CYS A 431 -12.42 -6.65 8.86
C CYS A 431 -13.33 -6.28 10.04
N ARG A 432 -12.94 -5.33 10.88
CA ARG A 432 -13.81 -4.81 11.93
C ARG A 432 -14.94 -3.97 11.32
N LEU A 433 -16.19 -4.27 11.69
CA LEU A 433 -17.35 -3.56 11.19
C LEU A 433 -17.33 -2.06 11.56
N ASP A 434 -16.92 -1.70 12.78
CA ASP A 434 -16.81 -0.31 13.19
C ASP A 434 -15.71 0.45 12.42
N TYR A 435 -14.63 -0.24 11.99
CA TYR A 435 -13.57 0.33 11.15
C TYR A 435 -14.02 0.51 9.71
N PHE A 436 -14.79 -0.43 9.18
CA PHE A 436 -15.43 -0.28 7.87
C PHE A 436 -16.30 0.99 7.83
N LEU A 437 -17.16 1.20 8.83
CA LEU A 437 -18.03 2.38 8.90
C LEU A 437 -17.26 3.67 9.13
N LYS A 438 -16.28 3.68 10.04
CA LYS A 438 -15.40 4.84 10.27
C LYS A 438 -14.51 5.14 9.07
N GLY A 439 -14.11 4.13 8.32
CA GLY A 439 -13.40 4.27 7.06
C GLY A 439 -14.24 5.06 6.05
N ILE A 440 -15.50 4.68 5.86
CA ILE A 440 -16.46 5.38 4.99
C ILE A 440 -16.61 6.85 5.45
N GLU A 441 -16.77 7.08 6.77
CA GLU A 441 -16.82 8.44 7.34
C GLU A 441 -15.53 9.22 7.04
N SER A 442 -14.36 8.58 7.22
CA SER A 442 -13.06 9.21 6.95
C SER A 442 -12.91 9.62 5.48
N VAL A 443 -13.32 8.78 4.54
CA VAL A 443 -13.24 9.08 3.10
C VAL A 443 -14.20 10.21 2.72
N ALA A 444 -15.44 10.22 3.24
CA ALA A 444 -16.38 11.31 3.00
C ALA A 444 -15.85 12.64 3.56
N GLU A 445 -15.28 12.62 4.77
CA GLU A 445 -14.65 13.79 5.39
C GLU A 445 -13.37 14.24 4.65
N PHE A 446 -12.62 13.31 4.06
CA PHE A 446 -11.46 13.64 3.22
C PHE A 446 -11.88 14.52 2.03
N TYR A 447 -12.91 14.17 1.29
CA TYR A 447 -13.41 14.98 0.17
C TYR A 447 -13.83 16.38 0.62
N ARG A 448 -14.47 16.48 1.80
CA ARG A 448 -14.83 17.77 2.39
C ARG A 448 -13.61 18.64 2.72
N GLU A 449 -12.63 18.09 3.42
CA GLU A 449 -11.44 18.83 3.86
C GLU A 449 -10.49 19.14 2.71
N TYR A 450 -10.32 18.25 1.75
CA TYR A 450 -9.45 18.42 0.59
C TYR A 450 -9.91 19.60 -0.30
N THR A 451 -11.21 19.72 -0.50
CA THR A 451 -11.76 20.75 -1.40
C THR A 451 -12.04 22.09 -0.72
N LYS A 452 -11.81 22.21 0.59
CA LYS A 452 -12.12 23.41 1.38
C LYS A 452 -11.45 24.66 0.86
N LYS A 453 -10.16 24.63 0.55
CA LYS A 453 -9.43 25.77 -0.03
C LYS A 453 -9.94 26.16 -1.40
N TYR A 454 -10.30 25.18 -2.23
CA TYR A 454 -10.88 25.42 -3.56
C TYR A 454 -12.24 26.12 -3.47
N LEU A 455 -13.09 25.70 -2.54
CA LEU A 455 -14.40 26.35 -2.30
C LEU A 455 -14.25 27.78 -1.76
N LEU A 456 -13.30 28.01 -0.83
CA LEU A 456 -12.99 29.35 -0.34
C LEU A 456 -12.52 30.26 -1.49
N GLY A 457 -11.64 29.79 -2.36
CA GLY A 457 -11.21 30.52 -3.57
C GLY A 457 -12.38 30.93 -4.47
N LYS A 458 -13.32 30.00 -4.73
CA LYS A 458 -14.54 30.29 -5.48
C LYS A 458 -15.48 31.27 -4.80
N LEU A 459 -15.59 31.21 -3.47
CA LEU A 459 -16.37 32.17 -2.69
C LEU A 459 -15.81 33.60 -2.85
N PHE A 460 -14.47 33.74 -2.75
CA PHE A 460 -13.82 35.04 -2.90
C PHE A 460 -13.87 35.60 -4.33
N SER A 461 -13.89 34.74 -5.35
CA SER A 461 -14.06 35.18 -6.76
C SER A 461 -15.51 35.47 -7.13
N GLY A 462 -16.47 35.27 -6.23
CA GLY A 462 -17.91 35.46 -6.48
C GLY A 462 -18.52 34.39 -7.41
N SER A 463 -17.81 33.31 -7.69
CA SER A 463 -18.22 32.23 -8.63
C SER A 463 -18.89 31.05 -7.91
N LEU A 464 -19.17 31.15 -6.60
CA LEU A 464 -19.79 30.07 -5.83
C LEU A 464 -21.31 30.21 -5.84
N GLU A 465 -22.01 29.10 -6.08
CA GLU A 465 -23.48 29.03 -6.00
C GLU A 465 -24.00 29.30 -4.57
N SER A 466 -25.17 29.95 -4.44
CA SER A 466 -25.75 30.35 -3.16
C SER A 466 -26.00 29.19 -2.18
N SER A 467 -26.33 28.01 -2.68
CA SER A 467 -26.53 26.79 -1.86
C SER A 467 -25.24 26.31 -1.18
N LYS A 468 -24.11 26.42 -1.87
CA LYS A 468 -22.79 26.03 -1.33
C LYS A 468 -22.21 27.09 -0.39
N THR A 469 -22.60 28.34 -0.53
CA THR A 469 -22.26 29.39 0.40
C THR A 469 -22.86 29.14 1.79
N GLN A 470 -24.09 28.60 1.87
CA GLN A 470 -24.73 28.23 3.15
C GLN A 470 -23.99 27.06 3.84
N LEU A 471 -23.49 26.09 3.08
CA LEU A 471 -22.70 24.98 3.61
C LEU A 471 -21.36 25.46 4.22
N LEU A 472 -20.68 26.40 3.55
CA LEU A 472 -19.45 27.02 4.08
C LEU A 472 -19.70 27.88 5.32
N LEU A 473 -20.87 28.50 5.47
CA LEU A 473 -21.26 29.25 6.64
C LEU A 473 -21.50 28.37 7.90
N GLY A 474 -21.75 27.07 7.71
CA GLY A 474 -21.83 26.09 8.79
C GLY A 474 -20.46 25.74 9.42
N PHE A 475 -19.36 26.10 8.77
CA PHE A 475 -18.03 25.93 9.36
C PHE A 475 -17.78 26.97 10.45
N GLU A 476 -17.32 26.54 11.61
CA GLU A 476 -17.16 27.34 12.87
C GLU A 476 -16.09 28.44 12.79
N ASN A 477 -15.67 28.89 11.63
CA ASN A 477 -14.64 29.91 11.53
C ASN A 477 -15.26 31.30 11.54
N LYS A 478 -15.07 32.03 12.66
CA LYS A 478 -15.55 33.39 12.91
C LYS A 478 -15.22 34.38 11.77
N ILE A 479 -14.10 34.10 11.05
CA ILE A 479 -13.65 34.92 9.90
C ILE A 479 -14.58 34.71 8.70
N VAL A 480 -14.97 33.48 8.36
CA VAL A 480 -15.88 33.21 7.22
C VAL A 480 -17.25 33.77 7.46
N ARG A 481 -17.77 33.69 8.70
CA ARG A 481 -19.05 34.33 9.09
C ARG A 481 -19.01 35.85 8.96
N ASN A 482 -17.90 36.48 9.31
CA ASN A 482 -17.75 37.93 9.20
C ASN A 482 -17.61 38.38 7.73
N ILE A 483 -16.85 37.64 6.90
CA ILE A 483 -16.67 37.94 5.48
C ILE A 483 -18.00 37.80 4.73
N CYS A 484 -18.77 36.72 4.96
CA CYS A 484 -20.08 36.55 4.33
C CYS A 484 -21.13 37.59 4.76
N ARG A 485 -21.11 38.07 6.00
CA ARG A 485 -21.96 39.19 6.45
C ARG A 485 -21.56 40.52 5.82
N PHE A 486 -20.28 40.71 5.51
CA PHE A 486 -19.77 41.94 4.88
C PHE A 486 -20.01 42.00 3.38
N ASN A 487 -19.99 40.86 2.66
CA ASN A 487 -20.21 40.77 1.20
C ASN A 487 -21.65 41.14 0.78
N ILE A 488 -22.58 41.23 1.72
CA ILE A 488 -23.92 41.76 1.47
C ILE A 488 -23.93 43.32 1.36
N TYR A 489 -22.85 43.99 1.77
CA TYR A 489 -22.83 45.45 1.87
C TYR A 489 -21.65 46.23 1.27
N CYS A 490 -20.59 45.64 0.73
CA CYS A 490 -19.46 46.40 0.18
C CYS A 490 -18.70 45.68 -0.97
N ASN A 491 -18.25 46.47 -1.97
CA ASN A 491 -17.38 46.13 -3.09
C ASN A 491 -15.95 45.82 -2.58
N PHE A 492 -15.58 44.55 -2.46
CA PHE A 492 -14.50 44.00 -1.61
C PHE A 492 -13.10 43.94 -2.26
N ALA A 493 -12.86 44.53 -3.42
CA ALA A 493 -11.54 44.40 -4.10
C ALA A 493 -10.35 45.11 -3.40
N SER A 494 -10.59 45.99 -2.41
CA SER A 494 -9.52 46.81 -1.80
C SER A 494 -8.99 46.32 -0.46
N VAL A 495 -9.76 45.56 0.32
CA VAL A 495 -9.39 45.22 1.72
C VAL A 495 -8.51 43.95 1.80
N ILE A 496 -8.61 43.03 0.84
CA ILE A 496 -7.89 41.74 0.87
C ILE A 496 -6.39 41.87 0.51
N LYS A 497 -5.99 42.93 -0.17
CA LYS A 497 -4.56 43.17 -0.49
C LYS A 497 -3.68 43.56 0.71
N SER A 498 -4.25 43.94 1.84
CA SER A 498 -3.50 44.38 3.03
C SER A 498 -3.28 43.29 4.10
N GLU A 499 -4.02 42.17 4.07
CA GLU A 499 -3.89 41.10 5.08
C GLU A 499 -3.25 39.79 4.56
N LEU A 500 -2.76 39.77 3.30
CA LEU A 500 -2.02 38.68 2.68
C LEU A 500 -0.52 39.00 2.48
N LYS A 501 0.02 39.95 3.26
CA LYS A 501 1.47 40.17 3.36
C LYS A 501 2.04 39.61 4.66
#